data_46be6fbe90b140ff0996a94743861edb
#
_entry.id   46be6fbe90b140ff0996a94743861edb
#
_cell.length_a   1.000
_cell.length_b   1.000
_cell.length_c   1.000
_cell.angle_alpha   90.00
_cell.angle_beta   90.00
_cell.angle_gamma   90.00
#
_symmetry.space_group_name_H-M   'P 1'
#
loop_
_entity.id
_entity.type
_entity.pdbx_description
1 polymer ?
#
loop_
_entity_poly.entity_id
_entity_poly.type
_entity_poly.pdbx_seq_one_letter_code
_entity_poly.pdbx_strand_id
1 'polypeptide(L)'
;KKIECLTCKALHPDTLYPSDDQICVYCKADEAARIEEPTTEEAIQEPTPEETAQLKAQKELALRALSRKHLLPFVERFNPDYVAGWVHKDICLRLEKFSEDVNNRKSPRLMLFMPPRHGKSTLASVAFPAWHLGKNPEHEFIVC
;
A
#
# COMPACT_ATOMS: atom_id res chain seq x y z
N LYS A 1 30.52 24.30 -23.11
CA LYS A 1 29.78 25.57 -23.31
C LYS A 1 28.55 25.54 -22.42
N LYS A 2 28.10 26.71 -21.95
CA LYS A 2 26.83 26.83 -21.21
C LYS A 2 25.83 27.51 -22.11
N ILE A 3 24.61 27.04 -22.15
CA ILE A 3 23.51 27.54 -22.96
C ILE A 3 22.42 28.04 -22.03
N GLU A 4 21.79 29.16 -22.33
CA GLU A 4 20.67 29.72 -21.58
C GLU A 4 19.37 29.06 -22.05
N CYS A 5 18.60 28.52 -21.11
CA CYS A 5 17.30 27.96 -21.41
C CYS A 5 16.27 29.05 -21.68
N LEU A 6 15.52 28.95 -22.78
CA LEU A 6 14.49 29.92 -23.15
C LEU A 6 13.32 29.98 -22.15
N THR A 7 13.04 28.91 -21.46
CA THR A 7 11.91 28.81 -20.52
C THR A 7 12.27 29.25 -19.11
N CYS A 8 13.30 28.65 -18.48
CA CYS A 8 13.67 28.99 -17.11
C CYS A 8 14.75 30.04 -16.96
N LYS A 9 15.34 30.53 -18.07
CA LYS A 9 16.42 31.52 -18.12
C LYS A 9 17.70 31.11 -17.35
N ALA A 10 17.84 29.85 -16.97
CA ALA A 10 19.03 29.36 -16.31
C ALA A 10 20.10 28.92 -17.31
N LEU A 11 21.36 29.07 -16.93
CA LEU A 11 22.52 28.64 -17.72
C LEU A 11 22.84 27.17 -17.36
N HIS A 12 22.57 26.26 -18.27
CA HIS A 12 22.88 24.85 -18.13
C HIS A 12 24.01 24.40 -19.08
N PRO A 13 24.70 23.28 -18.78
CA PRO A 13 25.61 22.65 -19.73
C PRO A 13 24.87 22.28 -21.03
N ASP A 14 25.56 22.34 -22.17
CA ASP A 14 25.02 21.98 -23.48
C ASP A 14 24.50 20.52 -23.56
N THR A 15 25.04 19.64 -22.72
CA THR A 15 24.59 18.26 -22.61
C THR A 15 23.13 18.08 -22.14
N LEU A 16 22.53 19.12 -21.56
CA LEU A 16 21.13 19.09 -21.10
C LEU A 16 20.11 19.55 -22.16
N TYR A 17 20.58 19.78 -23.40
CA TYR A 17 19.73 20.18 -24.53
C TYR A 17 19.68 19.07 -25.58
N PRO A 18 18.73 18.17 -25.53
CA PRO A 18 18.63 17.02 -26.45
C PRO A 18 18.19 17.42 -27.87
N SER A 19 17.75 18.62 -28.07
CA SER A 19 17.31 19.19 -29.36
C SER A 19 17.72 20.66 -29.50
N ASP A 20 17.68 21.17 -30.73
CA ASP A 20 18.10 22.58 -31.06
C ASP A 20 17.16 23.64 -30.49
N ASP A 21 16.10 23.28 -29.77
CA ASP A 21 15.04 24.21 -29.28
C ASP A 21 15.50 25.10 -28.12
N GLN A 22 16.72 24.95 -27.61
CA GLN A 22 17.25 25.64 -26.43
C GLN A 22 16.37 25.56 -25.17
N ILE A 23 15.60 24.47 -25.02
CA ILE A 23 14.81 24.17 -23.83
C ILE A 23 15.48 23.00 -23.10
N CYS A 24 15.83 23.19 -21.82
CA CYS A 24 16.51 22.15 -21.05
C CYS A 24 15.58 20.96 -20.73
N VAL A 25 16.17 19.79 -20.49
CA VAL A 25 15.41 18.56 -20.19
C VAL A 25 14.46 18.71 -19.01
N TYR A 26 14.77 19.56 -18.04
CA TYR A 26 13.89 19.80 -16.89
C TYR A 26 12.61 20.55 -17.30
N CYS A 27 12.72 21.60 -18.12
CA CYS A 27 11.56 22.33 -18.61
C CYS A 27 10.73 21.50 -19.60
N LYS A 28 11.37 20.64 -20.42
CA LYS A 28 10.65 19.68 -21.28
C LYS A 28 9.90 18.63 -20.47
N ALA A 29 10.49 18.16 -19.36
CA ALA A 29 9.82 17.23 -18.45
C ALA A 29 8.62 17.88 -17.75
N ASP A 30 8.73 19.13 -17.33
CA ASP A 30 7.62 19.87 -16.73
C ASP A 30 6.50 20.16 -17.73
N GLU A 31 6.83 20.40 -19.01
CA GLU A 31 5.85 20.61 -20.07
C GLU A 31 5.14 19.30 -20.46
N ALA A 32 5.87 18.18 -20.44
CA ALA A 32 5.31 16.84 -20.62
C ALA A 32 4.49 16.37 -19.40
N ALA A 33 4.82 16.86 -18.20
CA ALA A 33 4.08 16.60 -16.96
C ALA A 33 2.88 17.55 -16.76
N ARG A 34 2.75 18.62 -17.56
CA ARG A 34 1.48 19.32 -17.74
C ARG A 34 0.53 18.42 -18.54
N ILE A 35 0.10 17.38 -17.90
CA ILE A 35 -1.16 16.72 -18.21
C ILE A 35 -2.17 17.86 -18.21
N GLU A 36 -2.80 18.10 -19.34
CA GLU A 36 -3.94 19.01 -19.45
C GLU A 36 -4.86 18.72 -18.29
N GLU A 37 -4.93 19.65 -17.33
CA GLU A 37 -5.97 19.59 -16.31
C GLU A 37 -7.27 19.51 -17.12
N PRO A 38 -8.08 18.47 -17.00
CA PRO A 38 -9.33 18.38 -17.74
C PRO A 38 -10.09 19.64 -17.37
N THR A 39 -10.40 20.43 -18.38
CA THR A 39 -11.17 21.67 -18.27
C THR A 39 -12.39 21.37 -17.41
N THR A 40 -12.50 22.04 -16.31
CA THR A 40 -13.39 21.89 -15.15
C THR A 40 -14.85 22.17 -15.53
N GLU A 41 -15.38 21.58 -16.60
CA GLU A 41 -16.79 21.70 -17.01
C GLU A 41 -17.44 20.38 -17.41
N GLU A 42 -16.76 19.25 -17.34
CA GLU A 42 -17.49 17.98 -17.27
C GLU A 42 -18.02 17.87 -15.84
N ALA A 43 -19.29 18.21 -15.71
CA ALA A 43 -20.06 18.12 -14.47
C ALA A 43 -19.69 16.81 -13.75
N ILE A 44 -19.04 16.91 -12.59
CA ILE A 44 -18.94 15.84 -11.62
C ILE A 44 -20.38 15.51 -11.24
N GLN A 45 -21.03 14.65 -12.03
CA GLN A 45 -22.33 14.09 -11.69
C GLN A 45 -22.11 13.33 -10.39
N GLU A 46 -22.67 13.83 -9.32
CA GLU A 46 -22.67 13.09 -8.05
C GLU A 46 -23.24 11.69 -8.34
N PRO A 47 -22.52 10.61 -7.99
CA PRO A 47 -22.95 9.27 -8.30
C PRO A 47 -24.34 9.04 -7.70
N THR A 48 -25.22 8.44 -8.50
CA THR A 48 -26.59 8.13 -8.05
C THR A 48 -26.57 7.25 -6.79
N PRO A 49 -27.62 7.27 -5.97
CA PRO A 49 -27.70 6.41 -4.78
C PRO A 49 -27.45 4.93 -5.07
N GLU A 50 -27.84 4.46 -6.24
CA GLU A 50 -27.60 3.07 -6.69
C GLU A 50 -26.14 2.81 -7.03
N GLU A 51 -25.49 3.73 -7.74
CA GLU A 51 -24.04 3.63 -8.06
C GLU A 51 -23.20 3.70 -6.81
N THR A 52 -23.54 4.55 -5.84
CA THR A 52 -22.86 4.60 -4.55
C THR A 52 -23.04 3.32 -3.74
N ALA A 53 -24.19 2.68 -3.80
CA ALA A 53 -24.45 1.39 -3.15
C ALA A 53 -23.64 0.26 -3.82
N GLN A 54 -23.59 0.22 -5.15
CA GLN A 54 -22.80 -0.76 -5.89
C GLN A 54 -21.31 -0.60 -5.62
N LEU A 55 -20.80 0.63 -5.63
CA LEU A 55 -19.40 0.92 -5.32
C LEU A 55 -19.01 0.50 -3.90
N LYS A 56 -19.89 0.75 -2.91
CA LYS A 56 -19.70 0.28 -1.53
C LYS A 56 -19.67 -1.25 -1.44
N ALA A 57 -20.57 -1.93 -2.15
CA ALA A 57 -20.61 -3.39 -2.17
C ALA A 57 -19.34 -3.99 -2.81
N GLN A 58 -18.89 -3.44 -3.93
CA GLN A 58 -17.64 -3.86 -4.58
C GLN A 58 -16.42 -3.64 -3.69
N LYS A 59 -16.33 -2.47 -3.03
CA LYS A 59 -15.26 -2.15 -2.09
C LYS A 59 -15.24 -3.14 -0.92
N GLU A 60 -16.40 -3.47 -0.37
CA GLU A 60 -16.52 -4.44 0.72
C GLU A 60 -16.08 -5.84 0.28
N LEU A 61 -16.45 -6.29 -0.92
CA LEU A 61 -16.00 -7.57 -1.46
C LEU A 61 -14.48 -7.60 -1.67
N ALA A 62 -13.91 -6.53 -2.18
CA ALA A 62 -12.47 -6.40 -2.35
C ALA A 62 -11.73 -6.45 -1.00
N LEU A 63 -12.23 -5.74 0.02
CA LEU A 63 -11.68 -5.77 1.38
C LEU A 63 -11.78 -7.16 2.00
N ARG A 64 -12.88 -7.90 1.79
CA ARG A 64 -13.01 -9.30 2.21
C ARG A 64 -11.97 -10.20 1.57
N ALA A 65 -11.76 -10.05 0.27
CA ALA A 65 -10.77 -10.83 -0.46
C ALA A 65 -9.34 -10.54 0.02
N LEU A 66 -9.02 -9.27 0.27
CA LEU A 66 -7.71 -8.85 0.80
C LEU A 66 -7.49 -9.36 2.23
N SER A 67 -8.47 -9.24 3.11
CA SER A 67 -8.36 -9.69 4.51
C SER A 67 -8.22 -11.21 4.64
N ARG A 68 -8.72 -11.99 3.67
CA ARG A 68 -8.46 -13.44 3.62
C ARG A 68 -7.03 -13.76 3.21
N LYS A 69 -6.43 -12.96 2.32
CA LYS A 69 -5.08 -13.18 1.81
C LYS A 69 -3.99 -12.65 2.76
N HIS A 70 -4.20 -11.48 3.31
CA HIS A 70 -3.20 -10.71 4.05
C HIS A 70 -3.64 -10.43 5.48
N LEU A 71 -2.68 -10.56 6.42
CA LEU A 71 -2.93 -10.38 7.84
C LEU A 71 -3.22 -8.92 8.19
N LEU A 72 -2.51 -7.95 7.60
CA LEU A 72 -2.71 -6.54 7.91
C LEU A 72 -4.12 -6.04 7.53
N PRO A 73 -4.65 -6.26 6.31
CA PRO A 73 -6.04 -5.95 5.98
C PRO A 73 -7.07 -6.67 6.85
N PHE A 74 -6.73 -7.88 7.35
CA PHE A 74 -7.57 -8.58 8.31
C PHE A 74 -7.65 -7.80 9.63
N VAL A 75 -6.50 -7.37 10.18
CA VAL A 75 -6.45 -6.59 11.43
C VAL A 75 -7.20 -5.27 11.30
N GLU A 76 -6.96 -4.52 10.24
CA GLU A 76 -7.59 -3.21 9.98
C GLU A 76 -9.11 -3.33 9.79
N ARG A 77 -9.59 -4.43 9.22
CA ARG A 77 -11.01 -4.69 9.05
C ARG A 77 -11.74 -4.93 10.37
N PHE A 78 -11.15 -5.69 11.27
CA PHE A 78 -11.75 -6.01 12.57
C PHE A 78 -11.46 -4.97 13.64
N ASN A 79 -10.51 -4.09 13.40
CA ASN A 79 -10.15 -3.00 14.28
C ASN A 79 -9.92 -1.71 13.46
N PRO A 80 -11.01 -0.99 13.10
CA PRO A 80 -10.93 0.19 12.24
C PRO A 80 -10.05 1.32 12.77
N ASP A 81 -9.87 1.39 14.08
CA ASP A 81 -9.02 2.39 14.75
C ASP A 81 -7.54 1.98 14.79
N TYR A 82 -7.18 0.84 14.20
CA TYR A 82 -5.83 0.34 14.21
C TYR A 82 -4.92 1.10 13.25
N VAL A 83 -3.99 1.86 13.79
CA VAL A 83 -2.98 2.60 13.01
C VAL A 83 -1.73 1.77 12.85
N ALA A 84 -1.54 1.19 11.67
CA ALA A 84 -0.38 0.36 11.35
C ALA A 84 0.84 1.21 10.98
N GLY A 85 1.84 1.29 11.88
CA GLY A 85 3.17 1.80 11.54
C GLY A 85 3.97 0.79 10.70
N TRP A 86 5.15 1.21 10.22
CA TRP A 86 6.02 0.37 9.39
C TRP A 86 6.43 -0.94 10.07
N VAL A 87 6.67 -0.91 11.40
CA VAL A 87 6.99 -2.10 12.19
C VAL A 87 5.86 -3.12 12.18
N HIS A 88 4.61 -2.67 12.31
CA HIS A 88 3.44 -3.56 12.27
C HIS A 88 3.28 -4.22 10.90
N LYS A 89 3.57 -3.48 9.82
CA LYS A 89 3.57 -4.01 8.45
C LYS A 89 4.62 -5.11 8.28
N ASP A 90 5.85 -4.89 8.75
CA ASP A 90 6.93 -5.89 8.68
C ASP A 90 6.58 -7.14 9.50
N ILE A 91 6.03 -6.98 10.70
CA ILE A 91 5.59 -8.11 11.54
C ILE A 91 4.50 -8.91 10.84
N CYS A 92 3.50 -8.26 10.25
CA CYS A 92 2.44 -8.96 9.52
C CYS A 92 3.01 -9.78 8.36
N LEU A 93 3.93 -9.23 7.57
CA LEU A 93 4.59 -9.96 6.48
C LEU A 93 5.38 -11.18 6.98
N ARG A 94 6.09 -11.05 8.10
CA ARG A 94 6.83 -12.16 8.71
C ARG A 94 5.91 -13.24 9.25
N LEU A 95 4.78 -12.87 9.83
CA LEU A 95 3.75 -13.81 10.30
C LEU A 95 3.05 -14.52 9.13
N GLU A 96 2.79 -13.82 8.02
CA GLU A 96 2.28 -14.43 6.79
C GLU A 96 3.25 -15.50 6.26
N LYS A 97 4.53 -15.15 6.16
CA LYS A 97 5.58 -16.09 5.75
C LYS A 97 5.71 -17.27 6.73
N PHE A 98 5.59 -17.01 8.03
CA PHE A 98 5.56 -18.05 9.05
C PHE A 98 4.41 -19.03 8.80
N SER A 99 3.21 -18.53 8.51
CA SER A 99 2.03 -19.34 8.17
C SER A 99 2.28 -20.21 6.92
N GLU A 100 2.90 -19.64 5.88
CA GLU A 100 3.26 -20.39 4.66
C GLU A 100 4.31 -21.49 4.94
N ASP A 101 5.31 -21.20 5.75
CA ASP A 101 6.33 -22.19 6.11
C ASP A 101 5.76 -23.33 6.95
N VAL A 102 4.80 -23.07 7.83
CA VAL A 102 4.03 -24.11 8.56
C VAL A 102 3.23 -24.97 7.57
N ASN A 103 2.50 -24.38 6.64
CA ASN A 103 1.73 -25.09 5.62
C ASN A 103 2.64 -25.98 4.73
N ASN A 104 3.86 -25.53 4.48
CA ASN A 104 4.88 -26.29 3.76
C ASN A 104 5.61 -27.34 4.63
N ARG A 105 5.08 -27.64 5.83
CA ARG A 105 5.63 -28.60 6.81
C ARG A 105 7.07 -28.28 7.24
N LYS A 106 7.46 -27.02 7.18
CA LYS A 106 8.68 -26.53 7.81
C LYS A 106 8.41 -26.30 9.29
N SER A 107 9.45 -26.25 10.10
CA SER A 107 9.37 -25.92 11.52
C SER A 107 9.94 -24.52 11.77
N PRO A 108 9.23 -23.46 11.33
CA PRO A 108 9.75 -22.11 11.47
C PRO A 108 9.76 -21.69 12.94
N ARG A 109 10.71 -20.85 13.30
CA ARG A 109 10.81 -20.22 14.62
C ARG A 109 10.91 -18.72 14.43
N LEU A 110 10.04 -17.97 15.11
CA LEU A 110 10.02 -16.51 15.04
C LEU A 110 10.10 -15.93 16.45
N MET A 111 11.02 -15.00 16.63
CA MET A 111 11.14 -14.20 17.86
C MET A 111 10.77 -12.76 17.54
N LEU A 112 9.82 -12.20 18.30
CA LEU A 112 9.35 -10.82 18.17
C LEU A 112 9.76 -10.01 19.40
N PHE A 113 10.65 -9.06 19.20
CA PHE A 113 11.09 -8.11 20.22
C PHE A 113 10.47 -6.74 19.95
N MET A 114 9.58 -6.31 20.80
CA MET A 114 8.95 -4.99 20.75
C MET A 114 8.77 -4.45 22.17
N PRO A 115 8.82 -3.12 22.33
CA PRO A 115 8.44 -2.50 23.60
C PRO A 115 7.01 -2.87 24.01
N PRO A 116 6.68 -2.86 25.29
CA PRO A 116 5.32 -3.10 25.76
C PRO A 116 4.35 -2.03 25.19
N ARG A 117 3.07 -2.39 25.07
CA ARG A 117 2.00 -1.52 24.57
C ARG A 117 2.09 -1.11 23.08
N HIS A 118 2.90 -1.79 22.27
CA HIS A 118 3.02 -1.55 20.83
C HIS A 118 2.26 -2.59 19.98
N GLY A 119 1.19 -3.17 20.48
CA GLY A 119 0.31 -4.06 19.70
C GLY A 119 0.86 -5.47 19.41
N LYS A 120 2.02 -5.87 19.97
CA LYS A 120 2.62 -7.19 19.73
C LYS A 120 1.65 -8.33 20.00
N SER A 121 1.05 -8.37 21.19
CA SER A 121 0.13 -9.44 21.60
C SER A 121 -1.15 -9.43 20.77
N THR A 122 -1.66 -8.27 20.41
CA THR A 122 -2.83 -8.13 19.52
C THR A 122 -2.55 -8.75 18.15
N LEU A 123 -1.36 -8.52 17.59
CA LEU A 123 -0.97 -9.10 16.30
C LEU A 123 -0.66 -10.59 16.41
N ALA A 124 0.25 -10.97 17.32
CA ALA A 124 0.82 -12.32 17.35
C ALA A 124 -0.07 -13.33 18.08
N SER A 125 -0.79 -12.93 19.15
CA SER A 125 -1.57 -13.85 19.99
C SER A 125 -3.07 -13.80 19.73
N VAL A 126 -3.58 -12.78 19.05
CA VAL A 126 -5.02 -12.65 18.76
C VAL A 126 -5.27 -12.69 17.25
N ALA A 127 -4.76 -11.72 16.51
CA ALA A 127 -5.10 -11.58 15.09
C ALA A 127 -4.49 -12.69 14.23
N PHE A 128 -3.22 -13.03 14.43
CA PHE A 128 -2.55 -14.06 13.64
C PHE A 128 -3.17 -15.46 13.81
N PRO A 129 -3.43 -15.97 15.03
CA PRO A 129 -4.15 -17.24 15.19
C PRO A 129 -5.51 -17.24 14.52
N ALA A 130 -6.31 -16.19 14.69
CA ALA A 130 -7.63 -16.08 14.09
C ALA A 130 -7.58 -16.11 12.55
N TRP A 131 -6.63 -15.35 11.95
CA TRP A 131 -6.42 -15.32 10.51
C TRP A 131 -5.88 -16.65 9.96
N HIS A 132 -4.91 -17.27 10.65
CA HIS A 132 -4.30 -18.53 10.24
C HIS A 132 -5.31 -19.67 10.27
N LEU A 133 -6.07 -19.81 11.37
CA LEU A 133 -7.11 -20.85 11.50
C LEU A 133 -8.28 -20.62 10.54
N GLY A 134 -8.60 -19.37 10.22
CA GLY A 134 -9.59 -19.06 9.19
C GLY A 134 -9.18 -19.51 7.78
N LYS A 135 -7.88 -19.68 7.52
CA LYS A 135 -7.32 -20.24 6.27
C LYS A 135 -7.10 -21.74 6.35
N ASN A 136 -6.74 -22.24 7.51
CA ASN A 136 -6.34 -23.63 7.76
C ASN A 136 -7.11 -24.17 8.98
N PRO A 137 -8.39 -24.53 8.85
CA PRO A 137 -9.24 -24.95 9.98
C PRO A 137 -8.78 -26.27 10.62
N GLU A 138 -7.97 -27.05 9.91
CA GLU A 138 -7.41 -28.33 10.40
C GLU A 138 -6.21 -28.14 11.34
N HIS A 139 -5.71 -26.91 11.47
CA HIS A 139 -4.54 -26.64 12.30
C HIS A 139 -4.96 -26.34 13.75
N GLU A 140 -4.10 -26.66 14.67
CA GLU A 140 -4.26 -26.35 16.09
C GLU A 140 -3.30 -25.22 16.50
N PHE A 141 -3.73 -24.39 17.42
CA PHE A 141 -2.95 -23.26 17.93
C PHE A 141 -2.92 -23.30 19.46
N ILE A 142 -1.73 -23.25 20.04
CA ILE A 142 -1.53 -23.13 21.47
C ILE A 142 -0.94 -21.74 21.77
N VAL A 143 -1.63 -20.96 22.58
CA VAL A 143 -1.17 -19.63 23.04
C VAL A 143 -1.02 -19.71 24.56
N CYS A 144 0.20 -19.40 25.03
CA CYS A 144 0.54 -19.39 26.46
C CYS A 144 0.87 -17.98 26.93
#